data_ba73d090406551f864799da053379c60
#
_entry.id   ba73d090406551f864799da053379c60
#
_cell.length_a   1.000
_cell.length_b   1.000
_cell.length_c   1.000
_cell.angle_alpha   90.00
_cell.angle_beta   90.00
_cell.angle_gamma   90.00
#
_symmetry.space_group_name_H-M   'P 1'
#
loop_
_entity.id
_entity.type
_entity.pdbx_description
1 polymer ?
#
loop_
_entity_poly.entity_id
_entity_poly.type
_entity_poly.pdbx_seq_one_letter_code
_entity_poly.pdbx_strand_id
1 'polypeptide(L)'
;MIEAKGLKKEFTRPVKASGNRDSEPDGKKNDGLRLGKKTKESFLAVNNISFNAKEGEILGILGPNGAGKTTLLRMLGNLMTPTEGEVNIFDHEGNLITDPVQKKMKTGYLSNNTALYGRLSPREMFLLFGELYGISKEDCENRAKEIFEILEMEKFCDQRIEKLSTGQRQRASISRCLIHNPEIYIFDEPTLGLDILSSETIINFMKQEKERGKTVLYSTHYMEEAQYLCDRILMIYEGRKVAFGTPEFLMELTETNNLRDTFKALIKDLTAYEETENEKLNPERTVSVNSDNREKSNAEASEIELQSQKNTENTAEEGQS
;
A
#
# COMPACT_ATOMS: atom_id res chain seq x y z
N MET A 1 13.44 -13.37 -11.95
CA MET A 1 13.13 -13.47 -10.49
C MET A 1 13.52 -12.18 -9.77
N ILE A 2 12.80 -11.78 -8.73
CA ILE A 2 13.17 -10.64 -7.86
C ILE A 2 13.20 -11.09 -6.39
N GLU A 3 14.19 -10.61 -5.63
CA GLU A 3 14.38 -10.95 -4.23
C GLU A 3 14.58 -9.68 -3.41
N ALA A 4 13.90 -9.59 -2.29
CA ALA A 4 14.04 -8.53 -1.29
C ALA A 4 14.66 -9.12 -0.02
N LYS A 5 15.75 -8.53 0.47
CA LYS A 5 16.46 -8.96 1.68
C LYS A 5 16.53 -7.84 2.71
N GLY A 6 15.85 -8.02 3.84
CA GLY A 6 15.94 -7.15 4.99
C GLY A 6 15.58 -5.68 4.68
N LEU A 7 14.64 -5.43 3.77
CA LEU A 7 14.32 -4.08 3.32
C LEU A 7 13.80 -3.24 4.47
N LYS A 8 14.44 -2.07 4.67
CA LYS A 8 14.04 -1.06 5.63
C LYS A 8 14.01 0.31 4.98
N LYS A 9 12.98 1.08 5.28
CA LYS A 9 12.89 2.47 4.85
C LYS A 9 12.40 3.37 5.97
N GLU A 10 13.29 4.26 6.39
CA GLU A 10 13.04 5.29 7.38
C GLU A 10 12.85 6.64 6.71
N PHE A 11 11.84 7.38 7.15
CA PHE A 11 11.62 8.77 6.77
C PHE A 11 11.66 9.67 7.99
N THR A 12 12.08 10.93 7.79
CA THR A 12 12.06 11.96 8.82
C THR A 12 11.03 13.02 8.48
N ARG A 13 10.16 13.37 9.43
CA ARG A 13 9.21 14.47 9.29
C ARG A 13 9.48 15.56 10.34
N PRO A 14 9.33 16.86 10.00
CA PRO A 14 9.40 17.91 10.99
C PRO A 14 8.18 17.80 11.92
N VAL A 15 8.42 17.75 13.23
CA VAL A 15 7.35 17.82 14.23
C VAL A 15 6.87 19.28 14.27
N LYS A 16 5.57 19.51 14.02
CA LYS A 16 4.94 20.78 14.37
C LYS A 16 4.93 20.86 15.89
N ALA A 17 5.67 21.81 16.48
CA ALA A 17 5.53 22.08 17.90
C ALA A 17 4.04 22.32 18.20
N SER A 18 3.42 21.44 18.98
CA SER A 18 2.10 21.66 19.55
C SER A 18 2.26 22.79 20.57
N GLY A 19 2.01 24.01 20.12
CA GLY A 19 1.94 25.15 21.02
C GLY A 19 0.72 24.98 21.92
N ASN A 20 0.91 24.63 23.17
CA ASN A 20 -0.03 24.92 24.22
C ASN A 20 -0.25 26.44 24.20
N ARG A 21 -1.42 26.86 23.70
CA ARG A 21 -1.95 28.21 23.92
C ARG A 21 -2.70 28.18 25.25
N ASP A 22 -1.96 28.14 26.34
CA ASP A 22 -2.52 28.58 27.63
C ASP A 22 -1.88 29.92 27.97
N SER A 23 -2.74 30.90 27.89
CA SER A 23 -2.81 32.19 28.55
C SER A 23 -1.61 32.66 29.38
N GLU A 24 -0.98 33.78 28.97
CA GLU A 24 -0.79 34.92 29.88
C GLU A 24 -0.63 36.23 29.08
N PRO A 25 -1.25 37.32 29.51
CA PRO A 25 -1.06 38.64 28.95
C PRO A 25 0.02 39.37 29.74
N ASP A 26 1.06 39.83 29.11
CA ASP A 26 1.65 41.15 29.31
C ASP A 26 3.05 41.29 28.71
N GLY A 27 3.11 42.26 27.87
CA GLY A 27 4.17 43.14 27.42
C GLY A 27 5.63 42.85 27.77
N LYS A 28 6.39 42.42 26.71
CA LYS A 28 7.70 43.02 26.38
C LYS A 28 8.18 42.41 25.04
N LYS A 29 8.22 43.29 24.03
CA LYS A 29 8.90 43.02 22.75
C LYS A 29 10.40 42.80 23.03
N ASN A 30 10.89 41.58 22.78
CA ASN A 30 12.29 41.33 22.56
C ASN A 30 12.39 40.64 21.21
N ASP A 31 12.83 41.41 20.18
CA ASP A 31 13.28 40.93 18.89
C ASP A 31 14.55 40.08 19.08
N GLY A 32 14.37 38.82 19.28
CA GLY A 32 15.41 37.78 19.20
C GLY A 32 14.87 36.66 18.34
N LEU A 33 15.42 36.52 17.11
CA LEU A 33 15.17 35.35 16.25
C LEU A 33 15.56 34.08 17.02
N ARG A 34 14.63 33.50 17.77
CA ARG A 34 14.77 32.13 18.28
C ARG A 34 14.52 31.18 17.09
N LEU A 35 15.58 30.77 16.42
CA LEU A 35 15.57 29.56 15.60
C LEU A 35 15.22 28.37 16.52
N GLY A 36 13.93 28.10 16.69
CA GLY A 36 13.49 26.89 17.39
C GLY A 36 14.03 25.68 16.63
N LYS A 37 14.85 24.86 17.27
CA LYS A 37 15.26 23.54 16.76
C LYS A 37 13.99 22.79 16.40
N LYS A 38 13.69 22.66 15.08
CA LYS A 38 12.64 21.77 14.59
C LYS A 38 13.07 20.35 14.96
N THR A 39 12.47 19.78 15.97
CA THR A 39 12.63 18.37 16.31
C THR A 39 12.12 17.56 15.11
N LYS A 40 12.97 16.68 14.58
CA LYS A 40 12.60 15.75 13.53
C LYS A 40 12.20 14.46 14.19
N GLU A 41 11.04 13.95 13.83
CA GLU A 41 10.60 12.60 14.19
C GLU A 41 10.89 11.67 13.01
N SER A 42 11.46 10.51 13.28
CA SER A 42 11.63 9.47 12.27
C SER A 42 10.52 8.42 12.41
N PHE A 43 10.13 7.84 11.29
CA PHE A 43 9.20 6.72 11.25
C PHE A 43 9.63 5.69 10.20
N LEU A 44 9.39 4.43 10.49
CA LEU A 44 9.69 3.32 9.59
C LEU A 44 8.48 3.04 8.71
N ALA A 45 8.60 3.35 7.41
CA ALA A 45 7.56 3.02 6.43
C ALA A 45 7.66 1.56 5.97
N VAL A 46 8.85 0.97 6.00
CA VAL A 46 9.12 -0.45 5.76
C VAL A 46 10.16 -0.89 6.78
N ASN A 47 9.91 -2.00 7.47
CA ASN A 47 10.72 -2.49 8.57
C ASN A 47 11.08 -3.97 8.39
N ASN A 48 12.29 -4.23 7.94
CA ASN A 48 12.92 -5.56 7.82
C ASN A 48 12.07 -6.57 7.01
N ILE A 49 11.62 -6.19 5.81
CA ILE A 49 10.82 -7.06 4.95
C ILE A 49 11.74 -7.87 4.03
N SER A 50 11.57 -9.20 4.06
CA SER A 50 12.25 -10.14 3.17
C SER A 50 11.22 -11.07 2.51
N PHE A 51 11.34 -11.24 1.19
CA PHE A 51 10.55 -12.16 0.37
C PHE A 51 11.19 -12.32 -1.01
N ASN A 52 10.66 -13.24 -1.79
CA ASN A 52 11.01 -13.39 -3.21
C ASN A 52 9.77 -13.47 -4.08
N ALA A 53 9.86 -12.98 -5.31
CA ALA A 53 8.90 -13.22 -6.38
C ALA A 53 9.55 -14.11 -7.44
N LYS A 54 8.87 -15.21 -7.76
CA LYS A 54 9.32 -16.17 -8.75
C LYS A 54 9.05 -15.64 -10.16
N GLU A 55 9.70 -16.21 -11.13
CA GLU A 55 9.40 -15.94 -12.53
C GLU A 55 8.02 -16.50 -12.90
N GLY A 56 7.24 -15.73 -13.65
CA GLY A 56 5.92 -16.16 -14.11
C GLY A 56 4.87 -16.27 -12.99
N GLU A 57 5.00 -15.53 -11.88
CA GLU A 57 3.97 -15.50 -10.85
C GLU A 57 3.34 -14.11 -10.70
N ILE A 58 2.13 -14.07 -10.18
CA ILE A 58 1.48 -12.86 -9.67
C ILE A 58 1.61 -12.87 -8.16
N LEU A 59 2.43 -11.97 -7.63
CA LEU A 59 2.62 -11.77 -6.19
C LEU A 59 1.82 -10.56 -5.71
N GLY A 60 0.81 -10.81 -4.88
CA GLY A 60 0.01 -9.76 -4.23
C GLY A 60 0.74 -9.17 -3.02
N ILE A 61 0.72 -7.83 -2.91
CA ILE A 61 1.19 -7.10 -1.73
C ILE A 61 -0.03 -6.45 -1.08
N LEU A 62 -0.54 -7.06 -0.02
CA LEU A 62 -1.78 -6.69 0.64
C LEU A 62 -1.54 -5.93 1.94
N GLY A 63 -2.41 -4.97 2.21
CA GLY A 63 -2.40 -4.23 3.47
C GLY A 63 -3.26 -2.97 3.38
N PRO A 64 -3.61 -2.36 4.52
CA PRO A 64 -4.38 -1.13 4.55
C PRO A 64 -3.60 0.06 3.97
N ASN A 65 -4.28 1.19 3.82
CA ASN A 65 -3.63 2.44 3.45
C ASN A 65 -2.63 2.84 4.53
N GLY A 66 -1.42 3.25 4.11
CA GLY A 66 -0.33 3.56 5.04
C GLY A 66 0.51 2.36 5.51
N ALA A 67 0.17 1.13 5.14
CA ALA A 67 0.93 -0.07 5.54
C ALA A 67 2.37 -0.14 4.96
N GLY A 68 2.74 0.73 4.02
CA GLY A 68 4.07 0.74 3.40
C GLY A 68 4.15 0.14 2.00
N LYS A 69 3.02 -0.31 1.40
CA LYS A 69 2.97 -0.97 0.08
C LYS A 69 3.67 -0.16 -1.02
N THR A 70 3.27 1.09 -1.24
CA THR A 70 3.87 1.97 -2.26
C THR A 70 5.37 2.20 -2.01
N THR A 71 5.79 2.33 -0.75
CA THR A 71 7.21 2.49 -0.40
C THR A 71 8.00 1.24 -0.76
N LEU A 72 7.46 0.06 -0.44
CA LEU A 72 8.05 -1.22 -0.80
C LEU A 72 8.16 -1.37 -2.32
N LEU A 73 7.06 -1.14 -3.06
CA LEU A 73 7.06 -1.23 -4.53
C LEU A 73 8.06 -0.27 -5.19
N ARG A 74 8.22 0.95 -4.67
CA ARG A 74 9.22 1.90 -5.18
C ARG A 74 10.65 1.44 -4.96
N MET A 75 10.94 0.74 -3.87
CA MET A 75 12.25 0.13 -3.65
C MET A 75 12.48 -1.02 -4.63
N LEU A 76 11.49 -1.91 -4.82
CA LEU A 76 11.54 -3.02 -5.77
C LEU A 76 11.74 -2.55 -7.21
N GLY A 77 11.07 -1.46 -7.61
CA GLY A 77 11.22 -0.83 -8.93
C GLY A 77 12.50 0.01 -9.10
N ASN A 78 13.42 -0.02 -8.14
CA ASN A 78 14.66 0.79 -8.16
C ASN A 78 14.40 2.31 -8.34
N LEU A 79 13.27 2.79 -7.83
CA LEU A 79 12.86 4.22 -7.80
C LEU A 79 13.19 4.88 -6.46
N MET A 80 13.49 4.07 -5.44
CA MET A 80 13.83 4.53 -4.10
C MET A 80 14.89 3.61 -3.50
N THR A 81 15.96 4.19 -2.98
CA THR A 81 17.00 3.44 -2.25
C THR A 81 16.49 3.07 -0.86
N PRO A 82 16.56 1.80 -0.43
CA PRO A 82 16.30 1.41 0.94
C PRO A 82 17.29 2.08 1.90
N THR A 83 16.90 2.24 3.17
CA THR A 83 17.80 2.69 4.24
C THR A 83 18.73 1.54 4.64
N GLU A 84 18.21 0.32 4.69
CA GLU A 84 18.94 -0.92 4.91
C GLU A 84 18.36 -2.03 4.03
N GLY A 85 19.14 -3.09 3.78
CA GLY A 85 18.73 -4.21 2.94
C GLY A 85 18.96 -3.95 1.46
N GLU A 86 18.61 -4.93 0.64
CA GLU A 86 18.88 -4.91 -0.80
C GLU A 86 17.76 -5.52 -1.63
N VAL A 87 17.66 -5.07 -2.91
CA VAL A 87 16.78 -5.64 -3.93
C VAL A 87 17.65 -6.28 -5.01
N ASN A 88 17.50 -7.57 -5.20
CA ASN A 88 18.19 -8.36 -6.19
C ASN A 88 17.24 -8.74 -7.33
N ILE A 89 17.62 -8.46 -8.57
CA ILE A 89 16.91 -8.88 -9.78
C ILE A 89 17.83 -9.84 -10.52
N PHE A 90 17.29 -10.98 -10.90
CA PHE A 90 18.01 -12.02 -11.62
C PHE A 90 17.44 -12.16 -13.03
N ASP A 91 18.29 -12.46 -13.98
CA ASP A 91 17.88 -12.82 -15.34
C ASP A 91 17.31 -14.26 -15.40
N HIS A 92 16.93 -14.71 -16.60
CA HIS A 92 16.41 -16.08 -16.83
C HIS A 92 17.43 -17.19 -16.56
N GLU A 93 18.73 -16.86 -16.60
CA GLU A 93 19.81 -17.80 -16.32
C GLU A 93 20.17 -17.84 -14.81
N GLY A 94 19.53 -16.99 -14.00
CA GLY A 94 19.78 -16.88 -12.56
C GLY A 94 20.95 -15.97 -12.20
N ASN A 95 21.51 -15.20 -13.16
CA ASN A 95 22.59 -14.28 -12.87
C ASN A 95 22.05 -12.98 -12.27
N LEU A 96 22.74 -12.43 -11.26
CA LEU A 96 22.39 -11.17 -10.62
C LEU A 96 22.63 -9.99 -11.57
N ILE A 97 21.59 -9.22 -11.85
CA ILE A 97 21.68 -7.97 -12.58
C ILE A 97 22.16 -6.87 -11.62
N THR A 98 23.36 -6.35 -11.82
CA THR A 98 23.95 -5.31 -10.95
C THR A 98 23.76 -3.91 -11.49
N ASP A 99 23.74 -3.74 -12.83
CA ASP A 99 23.58 -2.44 -13.48
C ASP A 99 22.18 -1.83 -13.24
N PRO A 100 22.09 -0.61 -12.67
CA PRO A 100 20.82 0.05 -12.39
C PRO A 100 19.97 0.34 -13.66
N VAL A 101 20.61 0.56 -14.80
CA VAL A 101 19.91 0.79 -16.07
C VAL A 101 19.26 -0.50 -16.54
N GLN A 102 20.00 -1.61 -16.50
CA GLN A 102 19.45 -2.92 -16.86
C GLN A 102 18.32 -3.34 -15.91
N LYS A 103 18.44 -3.08 -14.59
CA LYS A 103 17.32 -3.30 -13.64
C LYS A 103 16.07 -2.56 -14.07
N LYS A 104 16.19 -1.28 -14.48
CA LYS A 104 15.04 -0.48 -14.95
C LYS A 104 14.49 -0.98 -16.28
N MET A 105 15.34 -1.45 -17.18
CA MET A 105 14.90 -2.05 -18.46
C MET A 105 14.13 -3.36 -18.25
N LYS A 106 14.40 -4.10 -17.17
CA LYS A 106 13.67 -5.33 -16.82
C LYS A 106 12.36 -5.06 -16.08
N THR A 107 12.10 -3.84 -15.60
CA THR A 107 10.94 -3.51 -14.78
C THR A 107 10.04 -2.47 -15.43
N GLY A 108 8.73 -2.75 -15.48
CA GLY A 108 7.68 -1.77 -15.80
C GLY A 108 6.98 -1.34 -14.52
N TYR A 109 7.01 -0.04 -14.19
CA TYR A 109 6.44 0.48 -12.95
C TYR A 109 5.22 1.36 -13.21
N LEU A 110 4.08 0.98 -12.68
CA LEU A 110 2.86 1.77 -12.63
C LEU A 110 2.68 2.37 -11.22
N SER A 111 2.73 3.69 -11.12
CA SER A 111 2.38 4.41 -9.89
C SER A 111 0.91 4.85 -9.93
N ASN A 112 0.24 4.78 -8.79
CA ASN A 112 -1.14 5.25 -8.63
C ASN A 112 -1.37 6.71 -9.07
N ASN A 113 -0.35 7.58 -8.97
CA ASN A 113 -0.44 9.01 -9.27
C ASN A 113 0.40 9.44 -10.48
N THR A 114 0.53 8.60 -11.50
CA THR A 114 1.30 8.98 -12.67
C THR A 114 0.52 9.96 -13.56
N ALA A 115 1.00 11.19 -13.66
CA ALA A 115 0.48 12.16 -14.62
C ALA A 115 0.80 11.72 -16.05
N LEU A 116 -0.22 11.67 -16.89
CA LEU A 116 -0.10 11.46 -18.33
C LEU A 116 -0.08 12.79 -19.05
N TYR A 117 0.49 12.82 -20.25
CA TYR A 117 0.49 14.02 -21.12
C TYR A 117 -0.89 14.21 -21.75
N GLY A 118 -1.75 15.01 -21.13
CA GLY A 118 -3.17 15.17 -21.51
C GLY A 118 -3.41 15.56 -22.97
N ARG A 119 -2.47 16.29 -23.60
CA ARG A 119 -2.57 16.72 -25.01
C ARG A 119 -2.24 15.65 -26.03
N LEU A 120 -1.52 14.59 -25.62
CA LEU A 120 -1.22 13.45 -26.48
C LEU A 120 -2.35 12.43 -26.43
N SER A 121 -2.47 11.63 -27.48
CA SER A 121 -3.23 10.39 -27.46
C SER A 121 -2.38 9.26 -26.84
N PRO A 122 -2.98 8.15 -26.37
CA PRO A 122 -2.23 6.97 -25.96
C PRO A 122 -1.24 6.48 -27.00
N ARG A 123 -1.61 6.47 -28.28
CA ARG A 123 -0.72 6.07 -29.38
C ARG A 123 0.48 7.00 -29.52
N GLU A 124 0.24 8.32 -29.58
CA GLU A 124 1.32 9.31 -29.66
C GLU A 124 2.26 9.21 -28.44
N MET A 125 1.71 9.03 -27.24
CA MET A 125 2.50 8.83 -26.03
C MET A 125 3.32 7.53 -26.11
N PHE A 126 2.73 6.44 -26.60
CA PHE A 126 3.42 5.15 -26.76
C PHE A 126 4.60 5.28 -27.74
N LEU A 127 4.41 5.89 -28.90
CA LEU A 127 5.47 6.10 -29.89
C LEU A 127 6.59 7.00 -29.34
N LEU A 128 6.23 8.11 -28.66
CA LEU A 128 7.20 9.02 -28.05
C LEU A 128 8.10 8.29 -27.04
N PHE A 129 7.51 7.51 -26.14
CA PHE A 129 8.30 6.75 -25.15
C PHE A 129 9.07 5.61 -25.80
N GLY A 130 8.54 4.96 -26.84
CA GLY A 130 9.26 3.94 -27.61
C GLY A 130 10.55 4.48 -28.20
N GLU A 131 10.50 5.69 -28.79
CA GLU A 131 11.69 6.39 -29.30
C GLU A 131 12.71 6.67 -28.19
N LEU A 132 12.26 7.09 -27.00
CA LEU A 132 13.15 7.32 -25.84
C LEU A 132 13.82 6.03 -25.35
N TYR A 133 13.18 4.87 -25.54
CA TYR A 133 13.77 3.56 -25.25
C TYR A 133 14.63 3.02 -26.41
N GLY A 134 14.77 3.76 -27.52
CA GLY A 134 15.53 3.34 -28.70
C GLY A 134 14.85 2.23 -29.52
N ILE A 135 13.55 2.05 -29.36
CA ILE A 135 12.74 1.08 -30.13
C ILE A 135 12.45 1.67 -31.51
N SER A 136 12.61 0.87 -32.57
CA SER A 136 12.28 1.32 -33.93
C SER A 136 10.79 1.69 -34.03
N LYS A 137 10.45 2.61 -34.93
CA LYS A 137 9.05 3.03 -35.10
C LYS A 137 8.16 1.84 -35.50
N GLU A 138 8.65 0.96 -36.36
CA GLU A 138 7.92 -0.23 -36.82
C GLU A 138 7.66 -1.19 -35.64
N ASP A 139 8.68 -1.52 -34.86
CA ASP A 139 8.54 -2.39 -33.68
C ASP A 139 7.61 -1.77 -32.65
N CYS A 140 7.71 -0.44 -32.43
CA CYS A 140 6.86 0.29 -31.53
C CYS A 140 5.38 0.26 -31.96
N GLU A 141 5.09 0.44 -33.28
CA GLU A 141 3.73 0.34 -33.82
C GLU A 141 3.15 -1.08 -33.70
N ASN A 142 3.97 -2.10 -33.98
CA ASN A 142 3.56 -3.51 -33.84
C ASN A 142 3.23 -3.83 -32.37
N ARG A 143 4.10 -3.41 -31.46
CA ARG A 143 3.87 -3.60 -30.03
C ARG A 143 2.69 -2.80 -29.51
N ALA A 144 2.48 -1.57 -30.02
CA ALA A 144 1.30 -0.77 -29.65
C ALA A 144 0.00 -1.49 -30.02
N LYS A 145 -0.08 -2.11 -31.22
CA LYS A 145 -1.26 -2.88 -31.66
C LYS A 145 -1.56 -4.01 -30.67
N GLU A 146 -0.55 -4.82 -30.33
CA GLU A 146 -0.68 -5.94 -29.40
C GLU A 146 -1.18 -5.48 -28.01
N ILE A 147 -0.54 -4.46 -27.44
CA ILE A 147 -0.89 -3.96 -26.11
C ILE A 147 -2.27 -3.28 -26.11
N PHE A 148 -2.61 -2.54 -27.17
CA PHE A 148 -3.91 -1.87 -27.26
C PHE A 148 -5.05 -2.86 -27.44
N GLU A 149 -4.84 -3.97 -28.12
CA GLU A 149 -5.80 -5.07 -28.22
C GLU A 149 -6.03 -5.71 -26.85
N ILE A 150 -4.97 -6.12 -26.14
CA ILE A 150 -5.06 -6.76 -24.82
C ILE A 150 -5.73 -5.85 -23.78
N LEU A 151 -5.44 -4.55 -23.82
CA LEU A 151 -6.01 -3.54 -22.93
C LEU A 151 -7.32 -2.94 -23.44
N GLU A 152 -7.90 -3.47 -24.54
CA GLU A 152 -9.15 -3.00 -25.16
C GLU A 152 -9.15 -1.47 -25.40
N MET A 153 -8.07 -0.96 -26.00
CA MET A 153 -7.83 0.46 -26.19
C MET A 153 -8.13 0.96 -27.62
N GLU A 154 -8.45 0.09 -28.57
CA GLU A 154 -8.58 0.39 -30.01
C GLU A 154 -9.56 1.54 -30.28
N LYS A 155 -10.65 1.62 -29.50
CA LYS A 155 -11.68 2.65 -29.68
C LYS A 155 -11.27 4.05 -29.22
N PHE A 156 -10.20 4.17 -28.40
CA PHE A 156 -9.81 5.45 -27.80
C PHE A 156 -8.29 5.73 -27.87
N CYS A 157 -7.48 4.82 -28.41
CA CYS A 157 -6.02 4.99 -28.47
C CYS A 157 -5.57 6.24 -29.25
N ASP A 158 -6.41 6.78 -30.13
CA ASP A 158 -6.16 7.98 -30.92
C ASP A 158 -6.87 9.25 -30.35
N GLN A 159 -7.61 9.11 -29.23
CA GLN A 159 -8.22 10.24 -28.54
C GLN A 159 -7.24 10.88 -27.55
N ARG A 160 -7.30 12.21 -27.37
CA ARG A 160 -6.48 12.90 -26.38
C ARG A 160 -6.74 12.36 -24.97
N ILE A 161 -5.68 12.14 -24.20
CA ILE A 161 -5.74 11.57 -22.85
C ILE A 161 -6.61 12.42 -21.89
N GLU A 162 -6.62 13.75 -22.07
CA GLU A 162 -7.47 14.65 -21.26
C GLU A 162 -8.98 14.39 -21.43
N LYS A 163 -9.40 13.76 -22.54
CA LYS A 163 -10.81 13.44 -22.84
C LYS A 163 -11.21 12.01 -22.42
N LEU A 164 -10.26 11.21 -21.96
CA LEU A 164 -10.50 9.81 -21.60
C LEU A 164 -11.18 9.71 -20.23
N SER A 165 -11.98 8.66 -20.02
CA SER A 165 -12.51 8.27 -18.71
C SER A 165 -11.37 7.84 -17.76
N THR A 166 -11.67 7.69 -16.47
CA THR A 166 -10.67 7.25 -15.48
C THR A 166 -10.12 5.87 -15.84
N GLY A 167 -10.98 4.89 -16.18
CA GLY A 167 -10.54 3.55 -16.60
C GLY A 167 -9.73 3.56 -17.89
N GLN A 168 -10.11 4.40 -18.88
CA GLN A 168 -9.34 4.57 -20.12
C GLN A 168 -7.96 5.19 -19.86
N ARG A 169 -7.87 6.21 -18.97
CA ARG A 169 -6.58 6.78 -18.55
C ARG A 169 -5.70 5.77 -17.82
N GLN A 170 -6.30 4.92 -17.00
CA GLN A 170 -5.56 3.88 -16.29
C GLN A 170 -4.97 2.86 -17.29
N ARG A 171 -5.76 2.38 -18.26
CA ARG A 171 -5.26 1.50 -19.33
C ARG A 171 -4.15 2.17 -20.16
N ALA A 172 -4.28 3.45 -20.48
CA ALA A 172 -3.21 4.22 -21.12
C ALA A 172 -1.94 4.34 -20.25
N SER A 173 -2.10 4.45 -18.92
CA SER A 173 -0.97 4.47 -17.99
C SER A 173 -0.26 3.12 -17.92
N ILE A 174 -1.02 2.02 -17.94
CA ILE A 174 -0.47 0.65 -18.00
C ILE A 174 0.27 0.46 -19.33
N SER A 175 -0.34 0.78 -20.48
CA SER A 175 0.29 0.62 -21.78
C SER A 175 1.66 1.30 -21.87
N ARG A 176 1.81 2.48 -21.27
CA ARG A 176 3.09 3.18 -21.18
C ARG A 176 4.16 2.38 -20.42
N CYS A 177 3.80 1.64 -19.39
CA CYS A 177 4.75 0.86 -18.59
C CYS A 177 5.27 -0.37 -19.36
N LEU A 178 4.59 -0.76 -20.46
CA LEU A 178 4.84 -1.99 -21.20
C LEU A 178 5.67 -1.79 -22.48
N ILE A 179 5.95 -0.55 -22.85
CA ILE A 179 6.57 -0.17 -24.14
C ILE A 179 7.86 -0.93 -24.38
N HIS A 180 8.74 -0.99 -23.39
CA HIS A 180 10.07 -1.61 -23.47
C HIS A 180 10.08 -3.12 -23.18
N ASN A 181 8.92 -3.76 -23.16
CA ASN A 181 8.74 -5.19 -22.92
C ASN A 181 9.40 -5.72 -21.63
N PRO A 182 9.12 -5.12 -20.48
CA PRO A 182 9.76 -5.55 -19.22
C PRO A 182 9.39 -7.01 -18.88
N GLU A 183 10.22 -7.65 -18.06
CA GLU A 183 9.99 -9.00 -17.56
C GLU A 183 9.24 -9.01 -16.23
N ILE A 184 9.33 -7.90 -15.49
CA ILE A 184 8.72 -7.70 -14.18
C ILE A 184 7.80 -6.49 -14.23
N TYR A 185 6.54 -6.68 -13.93
CA TYR A 185 5.55 -5.61 -13.79
C TYR A 185 5.34 -5.30 -12.33
N ILE A 186 5.42 -4.01 -11.97
CA ILE A 186 5.21 -3.52 -10.61
C ILE A 186 4.04 -2.53 -10.65
N PHE A 187 2.87 -2.96 -10.17
CA PHE A 187 1.63 -2.20 -10.23
C PHE A 187 1.15 -1.78 -8.84
N ASP A 188 1.14 -0.47 -8.61
CA ASP A 188 0.69 0.12 -7.34
C ASP A 188 -0.79 0.50 -7.45
N GLU A 189 -1.67 -0.33 -6.88
CA GLU A 189 -3.13 -0.19 -6.87
C GLU A 189 -3.75 0.07 -8.26
N PRO A 190 -3.51 -0.79 -9.27
CA PRO A 190 -3.88 -0.51 -10.67
C PRO A 190 -5.40 -0.45 -10.91
N THR A 191 -6.22 -1.03 -10.05
CA THR A 191 -7.69 -1.09 -10.14
C THR A 191 -8.40 -0.09 -9.24
N LEU A 192 -7.65 0.72 -8.47
CA LEU A 192 -8.22 1.66 -7.51
C LEU A 192 -9.13 2.71 -8.18
N GLY A 193 -10.37 2.78 -7.69
CA GLY A 193 -11.35 3.78 -8.16
C GLY A 193 -11.90 3.52 -9.56
N LEU A 194 -11.74 2.31 -10.08
CA LEU A 194 -12.30 1.88 -11.36
C LEU A 194 -13.65 1.17 -11.16
N ASP A 195 -14.47 1.20 -12.21
CA ASP A 195 -15.64 0.36 -12.32
C ASP A 195 -15.27 -1.12 -12.52
N ILE A 196 -16.24 -2.02 -12.34
CA ILE A 196 -16.04 -3.47 -12.40
C ILE A 196 -15.43 -3.91 -13.75
N LEU A 197 -15.98 -3.42 -14.86
CA LEU A 197 -15.53 -3.82 -16.22
C LEU A 197 -14.10 -3.35 -16.49
N SER A 198 -13.76 -2.11 -16.10
CA SER A 198 -12.41 -1.58 -16.25
C SER A 198 -11.41 -2.34 -15.38
N SER A 199 -11.79 -2.75 -14.17
CA SER A 199 -10.95 -3.57 -13.29
C SER A 199 -10.73 -4.97 -13.86
N GLU A 200 -11.78 -5.59 -14.39
CA GLU A 200 -11.72 -6.92 -15.00
C GLU A 200 -10.77 -6.97 -16.21
N THR A 201 -10.79 -5.95 -17.06
CA THR A 201 -9.84 -5.84 -18.19
C THR A 201 -8.39 -5.84 -17.70
N ILE A 202 -8.09 -5.11 -16.61
CA ILE A 202 -6.72 -5.05 -16.04
C ILE A 202 -6.33 -6.38 -15.38
N ILE A 203 -7.24 -7.02 -14.69
CA ILE A 203 -7.03 -8.34 -14.06
C ILE A 203 -6.74 -9.38 -15.14
N ASN A 204 -7.54 -9.42 -16.20
CA ASN A 204 -7.35 -10.34 -17.32
C ASN A 204 -6.01 -10.09 -18.04
N PHE A 205 -5.63 -8.82 -18.23
CA PHE A 205 -4.32 -8.46 -18.72
C PHE A 205 -3.19 -9.05 -17.85
N MET A 206 -3.24 -8.89 -16.52
CA MET A 206 -2.22 -9.43 -15.62
C MET A 206 -2.11 -10.96 -15.72
N LYS A 207 -3.25 -11.67 -15.85
CA LYS A 207 -3.27 -13.13 -16.05
C LYS A 207 -2.63 -13.54 -17.37
N GLN A 208 -2.97 -12.87 -18.46
CA GLN A 208 -2.38 -13.16 -19.77
C GLN A 208 -0.87 -12.93 -19.78
N GLU A 209 -0.40 -11.87 -19.14
CA GLU A 209 1.04 -11.59 -19.06
C GLU A 209 1.78 -12.61 -18.17
N LYS A 210 1.17 -13.09 -17.10
CA LYS A 210 1.68 -14.23 -16.33
C LYS A 210 1.82 -15.48 -17.22
N GLU A 211 0.81 -15.82 -18.02
CA GLU A 211 0.85 -16.96 -18.94
C GLU A 211 1.98 -16.82 -19.98
N ARG A 212 2.38 -15.58 -20.31
CA ARG A 212 3.54 -15.25 -21.14
C ARG A 212 4.88 -15.32 -20.40
N GLY A 213 4.87 -15.76 -19.12
CA GLY A 213 6.05 -15.87 -18.29
C GLY A 213 6.48 -14.57 -17.59
N LYS A 214 5.68 -13.49 -17.66
CA LYS A 214 5.98 -12.25 -16.94
C LYS A 214 5.71 -12.39 -15.45
N THR A 215 6.54 -11.74 -14.64
CA THR A 215 6.33 -11.66 -13.18
C THR A 215 5.57 -10.39 -12.85
N VAL A 216 4.48 -10.48 -12.09
CA VAL A 216 3.66 -9.34 -11.70
C VAL A 216 3.70 -9.15 -10.18
N LEU A 217 4.17 -7.99 -9.74
CA LEU A 217 4.07 -7.51 -8.37
C LEU A 217 2.90 -6.53 -8.30
N TYR A 218 1.88 -6.87 -7.54
CA TYR A 218 0.62 -6.16 -7.55
C TYR A 218 0.21 -5.74 -6.13
N SER A 219 0.10 -4.42 -5.87
CA SER A 219 -0.42 -3.96 -4.58
C SER A 219 -1.92 -3.68 -4.65
N THR A 220 -2.63 -4.08 -3.61
CA THR A 220 -4.04 -3.77 -3.43
C THR A 220 -4.44 -3.81 -1.96
N HIS A 221 -5.58 -3.21 -1.65
CA HIS A 221 -6.30 -3.39 -0.40
C HIS A 221 -7.61 -4.19 -0.58
N TYR A 222 -7.93 -4.59 -1.82
CA TYR A 222 -9.08 -5.43 -2.17
C TYR A 222 -8.72 -6.91 -1.99
N MET A 223 -9.16 -7.50 -0.88
CA MET A 223 -8.78 -8.86 -0.49
C MET A 223 -9.35 -9.91 -1.43
N GLU A 224 -10.59 -9.73 -1.88
CA GLU A 224 -11.28 -10.64 -2.81
C GLU A 224 -10.58 -10.68 -4.17
N GLU A 225 -10.15 -9.54 -4.67
CA GLU A 225 -9.42 -9.44 -5.93
C GLU A 225 -8.07 -10.17 -5.84
N ALA A 226 -7.34 -9.96 -4.75
CA ALA A 226 -6.06 -10.62 -4.53
C ALA A 226 -6.21 -12.15 -4.35
N GLN A 227 -7.25 -12.59 -3.66
CA GLN A 227 -7.55 -14.02 -3.49
C GLN A 227 -7.80 -14.73 -4.84
N TYR A 228 -8.43 -14.01 -5.79
CA TYR A 228 -8.73 -14.54 -7.13
C TYR A 228 -7.54 -14.52 -8.07
N LEU A 229 -6.63 -13.53 -7.92
CA LEU A 229 -5.61 -13.20 -8.90
C LEU A 229 -4.22 -13.74 -8.54
N CYS A 230 -3.85 -13.71 -7.25
CA CYS A 230 -2.46 -13.90 -6.83
C CYS A 230 -2.11 -15.37 -6.58
N ASP A 231 -0.92 -15.79 -7.02
CA ASP A 231 -0.36 -17.10 -6.68
C ASP A 231 0.15 -17.13 -5.23
N ARG A 232 0.80 -16.03 -4.81
CA ARG A 232 1.23 -15.83 -3.43
C ARG A 232 0.94 -14.41 -2.99
N ILE A 233 0.83 -14.23 -1.70
CA ILE A 233 0.47 -12.97 -1.08
C ILE A 233 1.47 -12.63 0.02
N LEU A 234 1.97 -11.40 -0.01
CA LEU A 234 2.69 -10.75 1.07
C LEU A 234 1.74 -9.82 1.80
N MET A 235 1.34 -10.15 3.02
CA MET A 235 0.52 -9.29 3.88
C MET A 235 1.41 -8.34 4.68
N ILE A 236 1.10 -7.03 4.62
CA ILE A 236 1.87 -5.97 5.28
C ILE A 236 0.95 -5.16 6.19
N TYR A 237 1.43 -4.91 7.40
CA TYR A 237 0.79 -4.02 8.37
C TYR A 237 1.85 -3.18 9.08
N GLU A 238 1.66 -1.86 9.18
CA GLU A 238 2.59 -0.91 9.82
C GLU A 238 4.06 -1.08 9.42
N GLY A 239 4.29 -1.26 8.12
CA GLY A 239 5.62 -1.43 7.56
C GLY A 239 6.25 -2.81 7.78
N ARG A 240 5.57 -3.76 8.40
CA ARG A 240 6.08 -5.10 8.72
C ARG A 240 5.38 -6.16 7.89
N LYS A 241 6.11 -7.24 7.59
CA LYS A 241 5.55 -8.44 7.03
C LYS A 241 4.76 -9.20 8.11
N VAL A 242 3.47 -9.38 7.88
CA VAL A 242 2.57 -10.14 8.77
C VAL A 242 2.51 -11.60 8.38
N ALA A 243 2.35 -11.88 7.08
CA ALA A 243 2.30 -13.24 6.54
C ALA A 243 2.79 -13.28 5.09
N PHE A 244 3.16 -14.48 4.62
CA PHE A 244 3.60 -14.71 3.24
C PHE A 244 3.33 -16.16 2.82
N GLY A 245 2.55 -16.37 1.78
CA GLY A 245 2.18 -17.70 1.28
C GLY A 245 1.15 -17.64 0.17
N THR A 246 0.63 -18.80 -0.24
CA THR A 246 -0.54 -18.86 -1.14
C THR A 246 -1.80 -18.44 -0.39
N PRO A 247 -2.85 -17.97 -1.09
CA PRO A 247 -4.13 -17.64 -0.45
C PRO A 247 -4.65 -18.78 0.41
N GLU A 248 -4.62 -20.02 -0.09
CA GLU A 248 -5.11 -21.21 0.58
C GLU A 248 -4.32 -21.50 1.87
N PHE A 249 -2.98 -21.47 1.79
CA PHE A 249 -2.12 -21.66 2.96
C PHE A 249 -2.39 -20.60 4.06
N LEU A 250 -2.58 -19.34 3.67
CA LEU A 250 -2.83 -18.27 4.63
C LEU A 250 -4.20 -18.40 5.31
N MET A 251 -5.23 -18.82 4.57
CA MET A 251 -6.57 -19.11 5.11
C MET A 251 -6.56 -20.34 6.04
N GLU A 252 -5.85 -21.39 5.66
CA GLU A 252 -5.68 -22.59 6.50
C GLU A 252 -4.95 -22.26 7.82
N LEU A 253 -3.86 -21.47 7.74
CA LEU A 253 -3.07 -21.05 8.91
C LEU A 253 -3.92 -20.33 9.97
N THR A 254 -4.95 -19.59 9.56
CA THR A 254 -5.80 -18.80 10.43
C THR A 254 -7.20 -19.40 10.63
N GLU A 255 -7.45 -20.60 10.10
CA GLU A 255 -8.76 -21.28 10.15
C GLU A 255 -9.91 -20.41 9.63
N THR A 256 -9.67 -19.64 8.55
CA THR A 256 -10.63 -18.72 7.95
C THR A 256 -10.99 -19.12 6.52
N ASN A 257 -12.11 -18.58 6.00
CA ASN A 257 -12.63 -18.91 4.67
C ASN A 257 -12.34 -17.82 3.62
N ASN A 258 -11.73 -16.71 3.99
CA ASN A 258 -11.41 -15.61 3.10
C ASN A 258 -10.25 -14.77 3.63
N LEU A 259 -9.53 -14.10 2.72
CA LEU A 259 -8.34 -13.31 3.06
C LEU A 259 -8.64 -12.09 3.96
N ARG A 260 -9.86 -11.57 3.95
CA ARG A 260 -10.24 -10.44 4.82
C ARG A 260 -10.24 -10.86 6.29
N ASP A 261 -10.80 -12.01 6.59
CA ASP A 261 -10.83 -12.53 7.96
C ASP A 261 -9.45 -13.08 8.37
N THR A 262 -8.72 -13.71 7.43
CA THR A 262 -7.30 -14.05 7.59
C THR A 262 -6.48 -12.84 8.05
N PHE A 263 -6.60 -11.72 7.35
CA PHE A 263 -5.85 -10.50 7.67
C PHE A 263 -6.20 -9.95 9.05
N LYS A 264 -7.49 -9.95 9.42
CA LYS A 264 -7.96 -9.52 10.76
C LYS A 264 -7.40 -10.42 11.87
N ALA A 265 -7.42 -11.74 11.68
CA ALA A 265 -6.89 -12.70 12.64
C ALA A 265 -5.41 -12.46 12.89
N LEU A 266 -4.62 -12.35 11.80
CA LEU A 266 -3.17 -12.11 11.88
C LEU A 266 -2.81 -10.78 12.56
N ILE A 267 -3.57 -9.71 12.33
CA ILE A 267 -3.33 -8.42 13.01
C ILE A 267 -3.66 -8.52 14.49
N LYS A 268 -4.78 -9.18 14.84
CA LYS A 268 -5.17 -9.35 16.25
C LYS A 268 -4.09 -10.08 17.04
N ASP A 269 -3.52 -11.13 16.47
CA ASP A 269 -2.42 -11.88 17.09
C ASP A 269 -1.16 -11.02 17.25
N LEU A 270 -0.83 -10.21 16.23
CA LEU A 270 0.31 -9.29 16.28
C LEU A 270 0.15 -8.23 17.35
N THR A 271 -1.03 -7.60 17.46
CA THR A 271 -1.30 -6.57 18.49
C THR A 271 -1.30 -7.15 19.89
N ALA A 272 -1.88 -8.33 20.09
CA ALA A 272 -1.86 -9.02 21.38
C ALA A 272 -0.44 -9.39 21.82
N TYR A 273 0.42 -9.79 20.87
CA TYR A 273 1.83 -10.06 21.14
C TYR A 273 2.59 -8.78 21.55
N GLU A 274 2.38 -7.67 20.83
CA GLU A 274 3.02 -6.37 21.15
C GLU A 274 2.55 -5.79 22.48
N GLU A 275 1.27 -5.93 22.84
CA GLU A 275 0.76 -5.54 24.15
C GLU A 275 1.44 -6.34 25.28
N THR A 276 1.57 -7.66 25.11
CA THR A 276 2.24 -8.54 26.09
C THR A 276 3.74 -8.23 26.24
N GLU A 277 4.42 -7.88 25.17
CA GLU A 277 5.84 -7.46 25.21
C GLU A 277 6.00 -6.09 25.88
N ASN A 278 5.13 -5.13 25.55
CA ASN A 278 5.13 -3.80 26.18
C ASN A 278 4.81 -3.86 27.68
N GLU A 279 3.92 -4.75 28.11
CA GLU A 279 3.63 -5.00 29.53
C GLU A 279 4.85 -5.57 30.26
N LYS A 280 5.61 -6.47 29.64
CA LYS A 280 6.86 -7.01 30.21
C LYS A 280 7.98 -5.98 30.30
N LEU A 281 8.05 -5.04 29.35
CA LEU A 281 9.08 -4.00 29.30
C LEU A 281 8.79 -2.79 30.19
N ASN A 282 7.52 -2.53 30.55
CA ASN A 282 7.09 -1.40 31.37
C ASN A 282 5.99 -1.79 32.37
N PRO A 283 6.29 -2.60 33.39
CA PRO A 283 5.29 -3.05 34.37
C PRO A 283 4.66 -1.91 35.18
N GLU A 284 5.33 -0.77 35.34
CA GLU A 284 4.83 0.37 36.11
C GLU A 284 3.73 1.19 35.41
N ARG A 285 3.66 1.15 34.06
CA ARG A 285 2.59 1.83 33.29
C ARG A 285 1.25 1.11 33.36
N THR A 286 1.25 -0.20 33.52
CA THR A 286 0.05 -1.04 33.56
C THR A 286 -0.77 -0.82 34.85
N VAL A 287 -0.12 -0.43 35.92
CA VAL A 287 -0.79 -0.14 37.22
C VAL A 287 -1.59 1.18 37.14
N SER A 288 -1.10 2.19 36.42
CA SER A 288 -1.78 3.50 36.29
C SER A 288 -2.99 3.45 35.35
N VAL A 289 -2.93 2.68 34.27
CA VAL A 289 -4.05 2.55 33.32
C VAL A 289 -5.20 1.70 33.88
N ASN A 290 -4.87 0.68 34.68
CA ASN A 290 -5.87 -0.13 35.40
C ASN A 290 -6.54 0.60 36.57
N SER A 291 -5.87 1.56 37.22
CA SER A 291 -6.49 2.41 38.25
C SER A 291 -7.48 3.41 37.63
N ASP A 292 -7.12 4.07 36.54
CA ASP A 292 -7.99 5.02 35.82
C ASP A 292 -9.23 4.36 35.18
N ASN A 293 -9.09 3.13 34.67
CA ASN A 293 -10.22 2.37 34.14
C ASN A 293 -11.12 1.79 35.23
N ARG A 294 -10.59 1.45 36.42
CA ARG A 294 -11.40 1.03 37.57
C ARG A 294 -12.16 2.20 38.21
N GLU A 295 -11.58 3.40 38.27
CA GLU A 295 -12.28 4.60 38.75
C GLU A 295 -13.39 5.04 37.77
N LYS A 296 -13.17 4.98 36.45
CA LYS A 296 -14.23 5.26 35.44
C LYS A 296 -15.36 4.23 35.47
N SER A 297 -15.04 2.93 35.57
CA SER A 297 -16.04 1.86 35.69
C SER A 297 -16.86 1.96 36.99
N ASN A 298 -16.27 2.35 38.09
CA ASN A 298 -16.96 2.58 39.35
C ASN A 298 -17.81 3.86 39.37
N ALA A 299 -17.39 4.91 38.62
CA ALA A 299 -18.18 6.13 38.44
C ALA A 299 -19.43 5.88 37.58
N GLU A 300 -19.29 5.14 36.47
CA GLU A 300 -20.41 4.75 35.64
C GLU A 300 -21.39 3.81 36.34
N ALA A 301 -20.91 2.86 37.15
CA ALA A 301 -21.77 1.98 37.95
C ALA A 301 -22.58 2.76 38.98
N SER A 302 -21.96 3.77 39.62
CA SER A 302 -22.65 4.62 40.62
C SER A 302 -23.69 5.54 39.97
N GLU A 303 -23.46 6.04 38.78
CA GLU A 303 -24.46 6.84 38.04
C GLU A 303 -25.67 6.00 37.61
N ILE A 304 -25.47 4.73 37.20
CA ILE A 304 -26.54 3.81 36.81
C ILE A 304 -27.38 3.44 38.07
N GLU A 305 -26.77 3.23 39.22
CA GLU A 305 -27.51 2.98 40.47
C GLU A 305 -28.31 4.20 40.95
N LEU A 306 -27.77 5.42 40.83
CA LEU A 306 -28.50 6.64 41.15
C LEU A 306 -29.68 6.92 40.21
N GLN A 307 -29.55 6.60 38.94
CA GLN A 307 -30.66 6.70 37.97
C GLN A 307 -31.75 5.64 38.18
N SER A 308 -31.40 4.43 38.60
CA SER A 308 -32.35 3.39 38.90
C SER A 308 -33.15 3.69 40.17
N GLN A 309 -32.54 4.32 41.22
CA GLN A 309 -33.23 4.77 42.42
C GLN A 309 -34.19 5.92 42.19
N LYS A 310 -33.85 6.91 41.31
CA LYS A 310 -34.72 8.00 40.92
C LYS A 310 -35.96 7.53 40.12
N ASN A 311 -35.79 6.51 39.28
CA ASN A 311 -36.92 5.95 38.53
C ASN A 311 -37.87 5.12 39.40
N THR A 312 -37.40 4.54 40.49
CA THR A 312 -38.27 3.83 41.45
C THR A 312 -39.02 4.79 42.39
N GLU A 313 -38.51 5.96 42.71
CA GLU A 313 -39.23 6.99 43.49
C GLU A 313 -40.29 7.69 42.65
N ASN A 314 -40.06 7.98 41.36
CA ASN A 314 -41.07 8.58 40.49
C ASN A 314 -42.25 7.67 40.18
N THR A 315 -42.08 6.34 40.17
CA THR A 315 -43.18 5.39 39.98
C THR A 315 -44.04 5.16 41.23
N ALA A 316 -43.53 5.54 42.41
CA ALA A 316 -44.26 5.46 43.66
C ALA A 316 -45.17 6.67 43.93
N GLU A 317 -44.89 7.84 43.32
CA GLU A 317 -45.74 9.06 43.42
C GLU A 317 -46.89 9.12 42.41
N GLU A 318 -46.82 8.44 41.26
CA GLU A 318 -47.93 8.37 40.28
C GLU A 318 -48.99 7.33 40.63
N GLY A 319 -48.86 6.53 41.66
CA GLY A 319 -49.82 5.50 42.12
C GLY A 319 -50.82 5.96 43.18
N GLN A 320 -50.81 7.24 43.59
CA GLN A 320 -51.69 7.80 44.62
C GLN A 320 -52.40 9.10 44.15
N SER A 321 -53.02 9.08 43.02
CA SER A 321 -53.96 10.14 42.62
C SER A 321 -55.16 9.54 41.92
#